data_250760ddc69203997ea68863c3deca00
#
_entry.id   250760ddc69203997ea68863c3deca00
#
_cell.length_a   1.000
_cell.length_b   1.000
_cell.length_c   1.000
_cell.angle_alpha   90.00
_cell.angle_beta   90.00
_cell.angle_gamma   90.00
#
_symmetry.space_group_name_H-M   'P 1'
#
loop_
_entity.id
_entity.type
_entity.pdbx_description
1 polymer ?
#
loop_
_entity_poly.entity_id
_entity_poly.type
_entity_poly.pdbx_seq_one_letter_code
_entity_poly.pdbx_strand_id
1 'polypeptide(L)'
;LGRLRCDRVTTQEEANTALRRLGEVDESDARLDAAIKTDDGFFATFFVSSWSGHLVRAAALLGLRPNAVTGVSVGLAVLAAVWFSAGTRPALVTGAVLVYLSFVLDCVDGQLARYTRLFSPLGAWLDATFDRVKEYVVYVGLALGYPGEGIWPTAVGVLILQTLRHTVDFSYVGARADAERAGHAWAG
;
A
#
# COMPACT_ATOMS: atom_id res chain seq x y z
N LEU A 1 11.42 -15.98 -0.17
CA LEU A 1 12.81 -15.49 -0.32
C LEU A 1 13.57 -16.48 -1.20
N GLY A 2 13.54 -16.25 -2.54
CA GLY A 2 14.40 -16.97 -3.47
C GLY A 2 15.86 -16.73 -3.03
N ARG A 3 16.56 -17.81 -2.76
CA ARG A 3 18.01 -17.73 -2.48
C ARG A 3 18.67 -17.11 -3.72
N LEU A 4 19.19 -15.90 -3.57
CA LEU A 4 20.10 -15.31 -4.55
C LEU A 4 21.27 -16.29 -4.69
N ARG A 5 21.34 -17.02 -5.79
CA ARG A 5 22.51 -17.78 -6.15
C ARG A 5 23.57 -16.77 -6.62
N CYS A 6 24.54 -16.52 -5.79
CA CYS A 6 25.74 -15.80 -6.19
C CYS A 6 26.70 -16.83 -6.79
N ASP A 7 26.69 -17.00 -8.09
CA ASP A 7 27.69 -17.77 -8.79
C ASP A 7 28.93 -16.88 -8.96
N ARG A 8 30.09 -17.36 -8.50
CA ARG A 8 31.35 -16.62 -8.59
C ARG A 8 31.84 -16.74 -10.03
N VAL A 9 31.87 -15.63 -10.73
CA VAL A 9 32.47 -15.55 -12.06
C VAL A 9 33.99 -15.67 -11.93
N THR A 10 34.56 -16.73 -12.47
CA THR A 10 35.96 -17.05 -12.35
C THR A 10 36.74 -16.95 -13.65
N THR A 11 36.01 -16.97 -14.79
CA THR A 11 36.63 -16.90 -16.13
C THR A 11 36.05 -15.75 -16.93
N GLN A 12 36.84 -15.25 -17.92
CA GLN A 12 36.43 -14.18 -18.82
C GLN A 12 35.22 -14.59 -19.66
N GLU A 13 35.08 -15.86 -20.01
CA GLU A 13 33.99 -16.42 -20.79
C GLU A 13 32.68 -16.42 -20.00
N GLU A 14 32.74 -16.79 -18.72
CA GLU A 14 31.60 -16.67 -17.78
C GLU A 14 31.19 -15.21 -17.58
N ALA A 15 32.17 -14.28 -17.48
CA ALA A 15 31.89 -12.85 -17.39
C ALA A 15 31.15 -12.33 -18.62
N ASN A 16 31.61 -12.71 -19.81
CA ASN A 16 30.97 -12.30 -21.07
C ASN A 16 29.54 -12.90 -21.21
N THR A 17 29.36 -14.12 -20.74
CA THR A 17 28.04 -14.77 -20.73
C THR A 17 27.10 -14.10 -19.74
N ALA A 18 27.57 -13.75 -18.57
CA ALA A 18 26.81 -13.00 -17.56
C ALA A 18 26.44 -11.60 -18.07
N LEU A 19 27.34 -10.90 -18.71
CA LEU A 19 27.08 -9.59 -19.33
C LEU A 19 26.03 -9.65 -20.44
N ARG A 20 26.05 -10.69 -21.29
CA ARG A 20 25.01 -10.91 -22.30
C ARG A 20 23.65 -11.14 -21.67
N ARG A 21 23.56 -12.00 -20.64
CA ARG A 21 22.32 -12.24 -19.89
C ARG A 21 21.79 -10.98 -19.20
N LEU A 22 22.67 -10.14 -18.67
CA LEU A 22 22.28 -8.84 -18.11
C LEU A 22 21.75 -7.88 -19.17
N GLY A 23 22.30 -7.92 -20.39
CA GLY A 23 21.78 -7.11 -21.52
C GLY A 23 20.42 -7.57 -22.07
N GLU A 24 20.00 -8.80 -21.77
CA GLU A 24 18.69 -9.35 -22.16
C GLU A 24 17.60 -9.03 -21.13
N VAL A 25 17.98 -8.59 -19.93
CA VAL A 25 17.02 -8.24 -18.87
C VAL A 25 16.46 -6.84 -19.16
N ASP A 26 15.14 -6.76 -19.38
CA ASP A 26 14.46 -5.47 -19.43
C ASP A 26 14.50 -4.83 -18.03
N GLU A 27 15.25 -3.76 -17.91
CA GLU A 27 15.44 -3.04 -16.63
C GLU A 27 14.11 -2.53 -16.08
N SER A 28 13.17 -2.19 -16.94
CA SER A 28 11.83 -1.72 -16.53
C SER A 28 11.01 -2.84 -15.91
N ASP A 29 11.09 -4.04 -16.45
CA ASP A 29 10.39 -5.21 -15.92
C ASP A 29 11.01 -5.67 -14.60
N ALA A 30 12.33 -5.74 -14.51
CA ALA A 30 13.03 -6.10 -13.28
C ALA A 30 12.74 -5.09 -12.15
N ARG A 31 12.64 -3.80 -12.47
CA ARG A 31 12.26 -2.77 -11.50
C ARG A 31 10.80 -2.90 -11.06
N LEU A 32 9.90 -3.28 -11.96
CA LEU A 32 8.51 -3.48 -11.65
C LEU A 32 8.33 -4.69 -10.74
N ASP A 33 8.97 -5.81 -11.05
CA ASP A 33 8.93 -7.02 -10.22
C ASP A 33 9.50 -6.77 -8.81
N ALA A 34 10.56 -5.97 -8.71
CA ALA A 34 11.11 -5.55 -7.43
C ALA A 34 10.21 -4.55 -6.67
N ALA A 35 9.39 -3.78 -7.38
CA ALA A 35 8.45 -2.83 -6.78
C ALA A 35 7.18 -3.53 -6.26
N ILE A 36 6.77 -4.62 -6.91
CA ILE A 36 5.65 -5.47 -6.49
C ILE A 36 6.18 -6.45 -5.45
N LYS A 37 6.15 -6.03 -4.20
CA LYS A 37 6.67 -6.83 -3.08
C LYS A 37 5.74 -7.99 -2.77
N THR A 38 6.29 -9.19 -2.58
CA THR A 38 5.54 -10.38 -2.14
C THR A 38 4.98 -10.26 -0.71
N ASP A 39 5.39 -9.24 0.05
CA ASP A 39 4.99 -9.00 1.44
C ASP A 39 3.86 -7.97 1.60
N ASP A 40 3.25 -7.47 0.52
CA ASP A 40 2.17 -6.47 0.57
C ASP A 40 0.82 -7.03 1.11
N GLY A 41 0.84 -8.24 1.69
CA GLY A 41 -0.32 -8.89 2.29
C GLY A 41 -1.14 -9.72 1.30
N PHE A 42 -1.92 -10.67 1.85
CA PHE A 42 -2.69 -11.64 1.07
C PHE A 42 -3.65 -10.98 0.05
N PHE A 43 -4.38 -9.95 0.47
CA PHE A 43 -5.33 -9.24 -0.40
C PHE A 43 -4.64 -8.45 -1.51
N ALA A 44 -3.57 -7.75 -1.21
CA ALA A 44 -2.81 -7.01 -2.21
C ALA A 44 -2.18 -7.96 -3.24
N THR A 45 -1.66 -9.10 -2.79
CA THR A 45 -1.04 -10.10 -3.66
C THR A 45 -2.07 -10.78 -4.58
N PHE A 46 -3.25 -11.13 -4.08
CA PHE A 46 -4.25 -11.88 -4.86
C PHE A 46 -5.14 -11.00 -5.74
N PHE A 47 -5.59 -9.84 -5.24
CA PHE A 47 -6.59 -9.02 -5.92
C PHE A 47 -6.00 -7.82 -6.66
N VAL A 48 -4.80 -7.40 -6.34
CA VAL A 48 -4.21 -6.17 -6.89
C VAL A 48 -2.97 -6.47 -7.74
N SER A 49 -2.11 -7.42 -7.36
CA SER A 49 -0.80 -7.62 -8.01
C SER A 49 -0.88 -7.99 -9.48
N SER A 50 -1.95 -8.70 -9.92
CA SER A 50 -2.08 -9.16 -11.31
C SER A 50 -2.24 -8.01 -12.33
N TRP A 51 -2.73 -6.85 -11.91
CA TRP A 51 -2.99 -5.71 -12.80
C TRP A 51 -2.41 -4.37 -12.30
N SER A 52 -1.98 -4.30 -11.04
CA SER A 52 -1.36 -3.08 -10.48
C SER A 52 -0.09 -2.68 -11.23
N GLY A 53 0.68 -3.65 -11.74
CA GLY A 53 1.86 -3.38 -12.56
C GLY A 53 1.57 -2.51 -13.79
N HIS A 54 0.41 -2.71 -14.43
CA HIS A 54 0.00 -1.86 -15.55
C HIS A 54 -0.33 -0.44 -15.10
N LEU A 55 -0.96 -0.29 -13.92
CA LEU A 55 -1.25 1.02 -13.34
C LEU A 55 0.02 1.74 -12.90
N VAL A 56 0.98 1.03 -12.30
CA VAL A 56 2.28 1.61 -11.93
C VAL A 56 3.02 2.14 -13.16
N ARG A 57 3.07 1.34 -14.25
CA ARG A 57 3.66 1.79 -15.52
C ARG A 57 2.95 3.00 -16.09
N ALA A 58 1.62 2.97 -16.14
CA ALA A 58 0.82 4.09 -16.63
C ALA A 58 1.05 5.36 -15.79
N ALA A 59 1.04 5.23 -14.46
CA ALA A 59 1.32 6.34 -13.55
C ALA A 59 2.74 6.90 -13.74
N ALA A 60 3.74 6.02 -13.92
CA ALA A 60 5.11 6.41 -14.16
C ALA A 60 5.27 7.13 -15.53
N LEU A 61 4.62 6.61 -16.59
CA LEU A 61 4.62 7.24 -17.92
C LEU A 61 3.95 8.63 -17.92
N LEU A 62 2.90 8.79 -17.10
CA LEU A 62 2.23 10.08 -16.89
C LEU A 62 3.00 11.03 -15.97
N GLY A 63 4.15 10.59 -15.43
CA GLY A 63 4.96 11.39 -14.52
C GLY A 63 4.28 11.68 -13.19
N LEU A 64 3.32 10.85 -12.78
CA LEU A 64 2.63 11.03 -11.50
C LEU A 64 3.58 10.79 -10.33
N ARG A 65 3.44 11.63 -9.31
CA ARG A 65 4.16 11.45 -8.05
C ARG A 65 3.37 10.53 -7.12
N PRO A 66 4.02 9.68 -6.30
CA PRO A 66 3.33 8.81 -5.35
C PRO A 66 2.31 9.55 -4.48
N ASN A 67 2.69 10.69 -3.89
CA ASN A 67 1.79 11.51 -3.06
C ASN A 67 0.54 12.02 -3.81
N ALA A 68 0.60 12.19 -5.12
CA ALA A 68 -0.58 12.57 -5.91
C ALA A 68 -1.55 11.38 -6.03
N VAL A 69 -1.03 10.17 -6.18
CA VAL A 69 -1.82 8.94 -6.21
C VAL A 69 -2.48 8.71 -4.86
N THR A 70 -1.74 8.87 -3.75
CA THR A 70 -2.29 8.84 -2.39
C THR A 70 -3.44 9.86 -2.22
N GLY A 71 -3.25 11.10 -2.71
CA GLY A 71 -4.32 12.11 -2.67
C GLY A 71 -5.59 11.71 -3.41
N VAL A 72 -5.46 11.08 -4.58
CA VAL A 72 -6.62 10.55 -5.34
C VAL A 72 -7.27 9.39 -4.58
N SER A 73 -6.48 8.48 -3.99
CA SER A 73 -6.96 7.39 -3.14
C SER A 73 -7.84 7.91 -2.00
N VAL A 74 -7.37 8.92 -1.27
CA VAL A 74 -8.13 9.57 -0.19
C VAL A 74 -9.41 10.21 -0.72
N GLY A 75 -9.34 10.90 -1.85
CA GLY A 75 -10.53 11.50 -2.49
C GLY A 75 -11.60 10.47 -2.80
N LEU A 76 -11.22 9.30 -3.30
CA LEU A 76 -12.15 8.18 -3.55
C LEU A 76 -12.77 7.64 -2.26
N ALA A 77 -11.99 7.53 -1.18
CA ALA A 77 -12.51 7.07 0.12
C ALA A 77 -13.52 8.06 0.71
N VAL A 78 -13.25 9.37 0.60
CA VAL A 78 -14.19 10.41 1.02
C VAL A 78 -15.47 10.36 0.17
N LEU A 79 -15.32 10.21 -1.14
CA LEU A 79 -16.48 10.05 -2.04
C LEU A 79 -17.28 8.78 -1.69
N ALA A 80 -16.62 7.69 -1.37
CA ALA A 80 -17.28 6.47 -0.90
C ALA A 80 -18.09 6.70 0.38
N ALA A 81 -17.54 7.44 1.34
CA ALA A 81 -18.24 7.80 2.58
C ALA A 81 -19.49 8.64 2.31
N VAL A 82 -19.43 9.58 1.36
CA VAL A 82 -20.61 10.35 0.91
C VAL A 82 -21.66 9.40 0.32
N TRP A 83 -21.28 8.45 -0.52
CA TRP A 83 -22.23 7.47 -1.05
C TRP A 83 -22.83 6.59 0.05
N PHE A 84 -22.02 6.10 0.99
CA PHE A 84 -22.50 5.30 2.12
C PHE A 84 -23.53 6.07 2.97
N SER A 85 -23.34 7.37 3.16
CA SER A 85 -24.26 8.19 3.95
C SER A 85 -25.66 8.33 3.35
N ALA A 86 -25.84 8.01 2.07
CA ALA A 86 -27.16 8.01 1.43
C ALA A 86 -28.06 6.84 1.86
N GLY A 87 -27.54 5.78 2.49
CA GLY A 87 -28.31 4.71 3.12
C GLY A 87 -29.10 3.81 2.17
N THR A 88 -28.82 3.83 0.87
CA THR A 88 -29.52 3.02 -0.12
C THR A 88 -28.66 1.86 -0.62
N ARG A 89 -29.28 0.76 -1.07
CA ARG A 89 -28.55 -0.38 -1.60
C ARG A 89 -27.63 -0.02 -2.79
N PRO A 90 -28.09 0.77 -3.80
CA PRO A 90 -27.19 1.20 -4.87
C PRO A 90 -26.01 2.04 -4.36
N ALA A 91 -26.27 2.92 -3.41
CA ALA A 91 -25.24 3.76 -2.80
C ALA A 91 -24.20 2.92 -2.03
N LEU A 92 -24.64 1.86 -1.33
CA LEU A 92 -23.74 0.93 -0.65
C LEU A 92 -22.81 0.23 -1.65
N VAL A 93 -23.36 -0.26 -2.77
CA VAL A 93 -22.56 -0.92 -3.82
C VAL A 93 -21.56 0.05 -4.45
N THR A 94 -22.02 1.27 -4.79
CA THR A 94 -21.14 2.30 -5.36
C THR A 94 -20.02 2.68 -4.38
N GLY A 95 -20.36 2.90 -3.10
CA GLY A 95 -19.39 3.18 -2.06
C GLY A 95 -18.37 2.06 -1.89
N ALA A 96 -18.81 0.79 -1.92
CA ALA A 96 -17.91 -0.36 -1.83
C ALA A 96 -16.93 -0.44 -3.00
N VAL A 97 -17.40 -0.16 -4.23
CA VAL A 97 -16.53 -0.08 -5.42
C VAL A 97 -15.49 1.05 -5.26
N LEU A 98 -15.91 2.22 -4.77
CA LEU A 98 -15.02 3.35 -4.56
C LEU A 98 -13.97 3.07 -3.48
N VAL A 99 -14.34 2.39 -2.38
CA VAL A 99 -13.37 1.94 -1.35
C VAL A 99 -12.38 0.96 -1.95
N TYR A 100 -12.85 0.03 -2.77
CA TYR A 100 -11.96 -0.92 -3.45
C TYR A 100 -10.95 -0.20 -4.37
N LEU A 101 -11.42 0.75 -5.18
CA LEU A 101 -10.54 1.55 -6.05
C LEU A 101 -9.56 2.41 -5.24
N SER A 102 -10.00 2.98 -4.13
CA SER A 102 -9.12 3.69 -3.18
C SER A 102 -8.01 2.78 -2.66
N PHE A 103 -8.35 1.58 -2.21
CA PHE A 103 -7.37 0.58 -1.75
C PHE A 103 -6.38 0.18 -2.83
N VAL A 104 -6.86 0.00 -4.08
CA VAL A 104 -5.97 -0.31 -5.22
C VAL A 104 -4.97 0.81 -5.47
N LEU A 105 -5.41 2.07 -5.49
CA LEU A 105 -4.53 3.22 -5.70
C LEU A 105 -3.51 3.37 -4.58
N ASP A 106 -3.87 3.02 -3.37
CA ASP A 106 -3.00 2.97 -2.21
C ASP A 106 -1.86 1.95 -2.38
N CYS A 107 -2.19 0.75 -2.86
CA CYS A 107 -1.16 -0.22 -3.22
C CYS A 107 -0.25 0.30 -4.37
N VAL A 108 -0.83 1.02 -5.33
CA VAL A 108 -0.11 1.55 -6.49
C VAL A 108 0.85 2.67 -6.09
N ASP A 109 0.51 3.55 -5.16
CA ASP A 109 1.40 4.66 -4.75
C ASP A 109 2.68 4.15 -4.08
N GLY A 110 2.57 3.14 -3.20
CA GLY A 110 3.72 2.47 -2.61
C GLY A 110 4.58 1.73 -3.65
N GLN A 111 3.95 1.03 -4.61
CA GLN A 111 4.66 0.39 -5.73
C GLN A 111 5.32 1.44 -6.63
N LEU A 112 4.64 2.55 -6.94
CA LEU A 112 5.18 3.65 -7.72
C LEU A 112 6.37 4.31 -7.04
N ALA A 113 6.31 4.51 -5.71
CA ALA A 113 7.44 5.05 -4.95
C ALA A 113 8.67 4.13 -5.03
N ARG A 114 8.47 2.80 -4.97
CA ARG A 114 9.53 1.81 -5.14
C ARG A 114 10.07 1.80 -6.58
N TYR A 115 9.20 1.82 -7.57
CA TYR A 115 9.56 1.80 -8.99
C TYR A 115 10.35 3.03 -9.41
N THR A 116 9.89 4.22 -9.00
CA THR A 116 10.53 5.52 -9.31
C THR A 116 11.66 5.88 -8.36
N ARG A 117 11.84 5.13 -7.25
CA ARG A 117 12.77 5.42 -6.16
C ARG A 117 12.55 6.80 -5.51
N LEU A 118 11.33 7.31 -5.59
CA LEU A 118 10.93 8.58 -4.99
C LEU A 118 10.40 8.35 -3.58
N PHE A 119 11.31 8.12 -2.64
CA PHE A 119 10.98 7.98 -1.23
C PHE A 119 11.13 9.32 -0.51
N SER A 120 10.17 9.63 0.36
CA SER A 120 10.31 10.77 1.28
C SER A 120 9.73 10.41 2.64
N PRO A 121 10.34 10.91 3.74
CA PRO A 121 9.76 10.74 5.08
C PRO A 121 8.35 11.32 5.20
N LEU A 122 8.11 12.46 4.52
CA LEU A 122 6.78 13.08 4.44
C LEU A 122 5.79 12.17 3.70
N GLY A 123 6.19 11.53 2.59
CA GLY A 123 5.34 10.60 1.85
C GLY A 123 4.91 9.42 2.71
N ALA A 124 5.84 8.79 3.42
CA ALA A 124 5.54 7.68 4.32
C ALA A 124 4.63 8.09 5.49
N TRP A 125 4.81 9.32 6.01
CA TRP A 125 3.93 9.85 7.05
C TRP A 125 2.53 10.15 6.53
N LEU A 126 2.42 10.74 5.33
CA LEU A 126 1.14 11.01 4.67
C LEU A 126 0.37 9.73 4.41
N ASP A 127 1.02 8.72 3.82
CA ASP A 127 0.46 7.40 3.56
C ASP A 127 -0.13 6.79 4.83
N ALA A 128 0.67 6.63 5.87
CA ALA A 128 0.23 6.12 7.16
C ALA A 128 -0.87 6.95 7.83
N THR A 129 -0.91 8.26 7.63
CA THR A 129 -1.93 9.15 8.21
C THR A 129 -3.23 9.05 7.42
N PHE A 130 -3.14 9.07 6.10
CA PHE A 130 -4.31 9.03 5.23
C PHE A 130 -5.02 7.69 5.26
N ASP A 131 -4.32 6.59 5.49
CA ASP A 131 -4.95 5.28 5.73
C ASP A 131 -5.95 5.34 6.88
N ARG A 132 -5.56 5.97 7.98
CA ARG A 132 -6.47 6.14 9.13
C ARG A 132 -7.63 7.07 8.81
N VAL A 133 -7.36 8.18 8.12
CA VAL A 133 -8.42 9.09 7.68
C VAL A 133 -9.43 8.37 6.80
N LYS A 134 -8.96 7.55 5.85
CA LYS A 134 -9.84 6.72 4.98
C LYS A 134 -10.73 5.79 5.80
N GLU A 135 -10.14 5.05 6.75
CA GLU A 135 -10.91 4.16 7.64
C GLU A 135 -11.99 4.95 8.40
N TYR A 136 -11.63 6.08 8.99
CA TYR A 136 -12.56 6.86 9.82
C TYR A 136 -13.71 7.43 9.00
N VAL A 137 -13.45 8.03 7.85
CA VAL A 137 -14.51 8.61 7.02
C VAL A 137 -15.46 7.55 6.47
N VAL A 138 -14.95 6.36 6.13
CA VAL A 138 -15.76 5.23 5.66
C VAL A 138 -16.71 4.75 6.76
N TYR A 139 -16.22 4.51 7.98
CA TYR A 139 -17.08 4.07 9.09
C TYR A 139 -18.12 5.12 9.48
N VAL A 140 -17.72 6.39 9.49
CA VAL A 140 -18.67 7.50 9.74
C VAL A 140 -19.74 7.58 8.63
N GLY A 141 -19.34 7.45 7.36
CA GLY A 141 -20.28 7.42 6.23
C GLY A 141 -21.30 6.29 6.34
N LEU A 142 -20.85 5.09 6.69
CA LEU A 142 -21.72 3.94 6.94
C LEU A 142 -22.68 4.18 8.11
N ALA A 143 -22.20 4.73 9.22
CA ALA A 143 -23.02 5.02 10.39
C ALA A 143 -24.10 6.08 10.11
N LEU A 144 -23.79 7.07 9.29
CA LEU A 144 -24.75 8.10 8.85
C LEU A 144 -25.83 7.53 7.94
N GLY A 145 -25.49 6.62 7.03
CA GLY A 145 -26.41 6.04 6.06
C GLY A 145 -27.38 5.02 6.64
N TYR A 146 -27.03 4.39 7.75
CA TYR A 146 -27.83 3.33 8.37
C TYR A 146 -28.11 3.65 9.84
N PRO A 147 -28.89 4.71 10.13
CA PRO A 147 -29.19 5.11 11.50
C PRO A 147 -30.08 4.06 12.17
N GLY A 148 -29.53 3.30 13.08
CA GLY A 148 -30.21 2.30 13.89
C GLY A 148 -29.71 2.32 15.33
N GLU A 149 -30.50 1.73 16.24
CA GLU A 149 -30.04 1.57 17.62
C GLU A 149 -28.74 0.75 17.66
N GLY A 150 -27.71 1.31 18.26
CA GLY A 150 -26.39 0.67 18.40
C GLY A 150 -25.41 0.86 17.23
N ILE A 151 -25.79 1.50 16.10
CA ILE A 151 -24.84 1.70 15.01
C ILE A 151 -23.68 2.62 15.40
N TRP A 152 -23.98 3.72 16.10
CA TRP A 152 -22.95 4.65 16.56
C TRP A 152 -22.04 4.06 17.63
N PRO A 153 -22.54 3.40 18.69
CA PRO A 153 -21.66 2.66 19.61
C PRO A 153 -20.78 1.64 18.90
N THR A 154 -21.32 0.92 17.90
CA THR A 154 -20.54 -0.05 17.12
C THR A 154 -19.46 0.66 16.29
N ALA A 155 -19.80 1.72 15.56
CA ALA A 155 -18.84 2.48 14.77
C ALA A 155 -17.71 3.06 15.66
N VAL A 156 -18.04 3.66 16.79
CA VAL A 156 -17.08 4.17 17.77
C VAL A 156 -16.22 3.05 18.32
N GLY A 157 -16.78 1.91 18.65
CA GLY A 157 -16.04 0.74 19.12
C GLY A 157 -15.02 0.23 18.11
N VAL A 158 -15.41 0.16 16.82
CA VAL A 158 -14.49 -0.22 15.72
C VAL A 158 -13.37 0.82 15.57
N LEU A 159 -13.69 2.11 15.61
CA LEU A 159 -12.69 3.18 15.50
C LEU A 159 -11.69 3.15 16.67
N ILE A 160 -12.16 2.90 17.90
CA ILE A 160 -11.29 2.73 19.07
C ILE A 160 -10.36 1.53 18.85
N LEU A 161 -10.91 0.39 18.43
CA LEU A 161 -10.13 -0.83 18.21
C LEU A 161 -9.06 -0.62 17.12
N GLN A 162 -9.41 0.03 16.02
CA GLN A 162 -8.47 0.37 14.95
C GLN A 162 -7.38 1.34 15.44
N THR A 163 -7.76 2.34 16.22
CA THR A 163 -6.80 3.29 16.82
C THR A 163 -5.80 2.57 17.73
N LEU A 164 -6.29 1.67 18.58
CA LEU A 164 -5.45 0.87 19.46
C LEU A 164 -4.50 -0.02 18.66
N ARG A 165 -5.01 -0.72 17.65
CA ARG A 165 -4.19 -1.56 16.76
C ARG A 165 -3.06 -0.74 16.13
N HIS A 166 -3.39 0.38 15.50
CA HIS A 166 -2.37 1.25 14.88
C HIS A 166 -1.36 1.79 15.88
N THR A 167 -1.80 2.15 17.09
CA THR A 167 -0.90 2.62 18.15
C THR A 167 0.09 1.53 18.56
N VAL A 168 -0.37 0.28 18.69
CA VAL A 168 0.49 -0.86 19.02
C VAL A 168 1.49 -1.12 17.89
N ASP A 169 1.03 -1.15 16.62
CA ASP A 169 1.89 -1.39 15.47
C ASP A 169 2.99 -0.33 15.36
N PHE A 170 2.65 0.95 15.54
CA PHE A 170 3.64 2.04 15.51
C PHE A 170 4.62 1.99 16.66
N SER A 171 4.12 1.71 17.87
CA SER A 171 4.96 1.60 19.06
C SER A 171 5.95 0.44 18.93
N TYR A 172 5.51 -0.68 18.36
CA TYR A 172 6.37 -1.83 18.10
C TYR A 172 7.46 -1.52 17.09
N VAL A 173 7.11 -0.92 15.95
CA VAL A 173 8.08 -0.54 14.92
C VAL A 173 9.10 0.47 15.46
N GLY A 174 8.63 1.46 16.24
CA GLY A 174 9.51 2.43 16.91
C GLY A 174 10.48 1.76 17.89
N ALA A 175 9.96 0.93 18.79
CA ALA A 175 10.78 0.22 19.78
C ALA A 175 11.80 -0.72 19.14
N ARG A 176 11.42 -1.40 18.04
CA ARG A 176 12.34 -2.24 17.27
C ARG A 176 13.47 -1.43 16.64
N ALA A 177 13.15 -0.32 16.00
CA ALA A 177 14.15 0.56 15.39
C ALA A 177 15.13 1.12 16.43
N ASP A 178 14.67 1.45 17.62
CA ASP A 178 15.51 1.92 18.71
C ASP A 178 16.40 0.81 19.27
N ALA A 179 15.90 -0.41 19.40
CA ALA A 179 16.67 -1.57 19.81
C ALA A 179 17.77 -1.92 18.78
N GLU A 180 17.47 -1.87 17.48
CA GLU A 180 18.45 -2.09 16.42
C GLU A 180 19.56 -1.03 16.45
N ARG A 181 19.21 0.25 16.69
CA ARG A 181 20.20 1.36 16.87
C ARG A 181 21.04 1.16 18.11
N ALA A 182 20.50 0.61 19.18
CA ALA A 182 21.23 0.31 20.42
C ALA A 182 22.13 -0.94 20.31
N GLY A 183 22.17 -1.63 19.17
CA GLY A 183 22.97 -2.83 18.95
C GLY A 183 22.44 -4.10 19.62
N HIS A 184 21.18 -4.09 20.02
CA HIS A 184 20.51 -5.26 20.59
C HIS A 184 19.74 -5.96 19.47
N ALA A 185 20.18 -7.15 19.07
CA ALA A 185 19.38 -8.01 18.21
C ALA A 185 18.14 -8.47 18.97
N TRP A 186 16.96 -8.17 18.48
CA TRP A 186 15.72 -8.80 18.98
C TRP A 186 15.78 -10.27 18.58
N ALA A 187 15.83 -11.15 19.59
CA ALA A 187 15.57 -12.56 19.38
C ALA A 187 14.08 -12.70 19.06
N GLY A 188 13.75 -12.93 17.78
CA GLY A 188 12.42 -13.22 17.31
C GLY A 188 12.16 -14.70 17.23
#